data_c4f0c8530896a49638b9e6cf9a713c56
#
_entry.id   c4f0c8530896a49638b9e6cf9a713c56
#
_cell.length_a   1.000
_cell.length_b   1.000
_cell.length_c   1.000
_cell.angle_alpha   90.00
_cell.angle_beta   90.00
_cell.angle_gamma   90.00
#
_symmetry.space_group_name_H-M   'P 1'
#
loop_
_entity.id
_entity.type
_entity.pdbx_description
1 polymer ?
#
loop_
_entity_poly.entity_id
_entity_poly.type
_entity_poly.pdbx_seq_one_letter_code
_entity_poly.pdbx_strand_id
1 'polypeptide(L)'
;PTEQDEIVETVKHLIKKVGCKKKTAIECLFPFYYLIKQMQYFGGETLVTGVAADGHFGLSKKAMIHYSKDDQKFKKFRQDYFSNLESAGTKRLIKLCELNKINLCNPYFEPSVFSLWIDKNWQELNKPRQKEVIRKYYPELDDLKIKPHTNLQLGDSKIAHRVGNAVISKYKLNAKSPIGIYNRIAKGIYA
;
A
#
# COMPACT_ATOMS: atom_id res chain seq x y z
N PRO A 1 -25.98 8.31 -7.55
CA PRO A 1 -25.45 7.34 -6.60
C PRO A 1 -25.11 8.02 -5.29
N THR A 2 -25.31 7.33 -4.17
CA THR A 2 -24.87 7.81 -2.86
C THR A 2 -23.35 7.57 -2.71
N GLU A 3 -22.70 8.26 -1.75
CA GLU A 3 -21.28 7.99 -1.42
C GLU A 3 -21.06 6.49 -1.14
N GLN A 4 -22.01 5.85 -0.48
CA GLN A 4 -21.95 4.41 -0.20
C GLN A 4 -21.96 3.58 -1.48
N ASP A 5 -22.77 3.94 -2.48
CA ASP A 5 -22.82 3.21 -3.77
C ASP A 5 -21.48 3.34 -4.50
N GLU A 6 -20.87 4.52 -4.51
CA GLU A 6 -19.57 4.76 -5.12
C GLU A 6 -18.46 3.94 -4.46
N ILE A 7 -18.45 3.87 -3.13
CA ILE A 7 -17.49 3.04 -2.40
C ILE A 7 -17.65 1.56 -2.79
N VAL A 8 -18.88 1.06 -2.85
CA VAL A 8 -19.16 -0.34 -3.18
C VAL A 8 -18.75 -0.67 -4.61
N GLU A 9 -19.06 0.20 -5.58
CA GLU A 9 -18.66 0.01 -6.97
C GLU A 9 -17.12 0.07 -7.13
N THR A 10 -16.45 0.96 -6.40
CA THR A 10 -14.99 0.99 -6.36
C THR A 10 -14.41 -0.32 -5.81
N VAL A 11 -14.98 -0.87 -4.73
CA VAL A 11 -14.56 -2.17 -4.18
C VAL A 11 -14.78 -3.29 -5.21
N LYS A 12 -15.93 -3.32 -5.89
CA LYS A 12 -16.19 -4.28 -6.97
C LYS A 12 -15.16 -4.15 -8.09
N HIS A 13 -14.83 -2.95 -8.51
CA HIS A 13 -13.80 -2.69 -9.52
C HIS A 13 -12.44 -3.23 -9.09
N LEU A 14 -12.00 -2.93 -7.87
CA LEU A 14 -10.73 -3.41 -7.32
C LEU A 14 -10.69 -4.95 -7.24
N ILE A 15 -11.78 -5.60 -6.91
CA ILE A 15 -11.85 -7.06 -6.84
C ILE A 15 -11.89 -7.67 -8.25
N LYS A 16 -12.81 -7.23 -9.11
CA LYS A 16 -13.10 -7.89 -10.39
C LYS A 16 -12.12 -7.52 -11.50
N LYS A 17 -11.72 -6.24 -11.60
CA LYS A 17 -10.86 -5.73 -12.68
C LYS A 17 -9.39 -5.72 -12.31
N VAL A 18 -9.06 -5.28 -11.10
CA VAL A 18 -7.67 -5.23 -10.62
C VAL A 18 -7.23 -6.59 -10.03
N GLY A 19 -8.19 -7.42 -9.60
CA GLY A 19 -7.92 -8.75 -9.06
C GLY A 19 -7.44 -8.75 -7.60
N CYS A 20 -7.89 -7.79 -6.78
CA CYS A 20 -7.59 -7.76 -5.36
C CYS A 20 -8.30 -8.91 -4.64
N LYS A 21 -7.53 -9.77 -3.97
CA LYS A 21 -8.07 -10.93 -3.24
C LYS A 21 -8.07 -10.73 -1.72
N LYS A 22 -7.24 -9.85 -1.19
CA LYS A 22 -7.07 -9.64 0.24
C LYS A 22 -7.71 -8.31 0.67
N LYS A 23 -8.34 -8.29 1.86
CA LYS A 23 -8.89 -7.08 2.47
C LYS A 23 -7.89 -5.94 2.47
N THR A 24 -6.67 -6.20 2.93
CA THR A 24 -5.61 -5.18 3.00
C THR A 24 -5.24 -4.60 1.62
N ALA A 25 -5.24 -5.43 0.56
CA ALA A 25 -4.97 -4.95 -0.79
C ALA A 25 -6.08 -4.02 -1.29
N ILE A 26 -7.34 -4.35 -1.03
CA ILE A 26 -8.49 -3.50 -1.38
C ILE A 26 -8.38 -2.16 -0.67
N GLU A 27 -8.18 -2.18 0.64
CA GLU A 27 -8.11 -0.97 1.47
C GLU A 27 -6.90 -0.09 1.14
N CYS A 28 -5.74 -0.69 0.81
CA CYS A 28 -4.56 0.07 0.37
C CYS A 28 -4.76 0.70 -1.01
N LEU A 29 -5.41 0.00 -1.95
CA LEU A 29 -5.59 0.49 -3.32
C LEU A 29 -6.79 1.42 -3.48
N PHE A 30 -7.70 1.41 -2.53
CA PHE A 30 -8.89 2.27 -2.56
C PHE A 30 -8.55 3.76 -2.76
N PRO A 31 -7.63 4.38 -1.98
CA PRO A 31 -7.25 5.78 -2.22
C PRO A 31 -6.52 5.99 -3.54
N PHE A 32 -5.73 5.01 -4.00
CA PHE A 32 -5.07 5.12 -5.30
C PHE A 32 -6.06 5.14 -6.47
N TYR A 33 -7.18 4.44 -6.35
CA TYR A 33 -8.24 4.51 -7.37
C TYR A 33 -8.75 5.95 -7.55
N TYR A 34 -9.07 6.63 -6.45
CA TYR A 34 -9.54 8.03 -6.51
C TYR A 34 -8.43 9.00 -6.93
N LEU A 35 -7.21 8.80 -6.46
CA LEU A 35 -6.06 9.60 -6.88
C LEU A 35 -5.87 9.52 -8.40
N ILE A 36 -5.91 8.33 -8.97
CA ILE A 36 -5.80 8.12 -10.41
C ILE A 36 -6.95 8.81 -11.17
N LYS A 37 -8.18 8.73 -10.66
CA LYS A 37 -9.31 9.45 -11.26
C LYS A 37 -9.11 10.97 -11.24
N GLN A 38 -8.61 11.52 -10.14
CA GLN A 38 -8.28 12.94 -10.06
C GLN A 38 -7.14 13.30 -11.01
N MET A 39 -6.10 12.49 -11.08
CA MET A 39 -5.01 12.70 -12.05
C MET A 39 -5.52 12.75 -13.47
N GLN A 40 -6.38 11.81 -13.88
CA GLN A 40 -6.98 11.81 -15.22
C GLN A 40 -7.79 13.07 -15.49
N TYR A 41 -8.55 13.54 -14.50
CA TYR A 41 -9.34 14.77 -14.62
C TYR A 41 -8.46 16.01 -14.86
N PHE A 42 -7.27 16.06 -14.24
CA PHE A 42 -6.31 17.14 -14.41
C PHE A 42 -5.26 16.91 -15.52
N GLY A 43 -5.41 15.86 -16.32
CA GLY A 43 -4.47 15.54 -17.41
C GLY A 43 -3.13 14.98 -16.93
N GLY A 44 -3.06 14.47 -15.71
CA GLY A 44 -1.85 13.84 -15.19
C GLY A 44 -1.62 12.45 -15.81
N GLU A 45 -0.39 12.16 -16.20
CA GLU A 45 -0.02 10.91 -16.89
C GLU A 45 0.86 9.99 -16.05
N THR A 46 1.54 10.50 -15.02
CA THR A 46 2.51 9.74 -14.24
C THR A 46 2.24 9.83 -12.75
N LEU A 47 2.05 8.68 -12.12
CA LEU A 47 1.92 8.53 -10.66
C LEU A 47 3.27 8.19 -10.06
N VAL A 48 3.84 9.10 -9.27
CA VAL A 48 5.05 8.84 -8.47
C VAL A 48 4.63 8.37 -7.08
N THR A 49 5.17 7.23 -6.61
CA THR A 49 4.79 6.69 -5.29
C THR A 49 5.98 6.26 -4.45
N GLY A 50 5.81 6.29 -3.12
CA GLY A 50 6.72 5.69 -2.15
C GLY A 50 6.31 4.28 -1.71
N VAL A 51 5.48 3.57 -2.49
CA VAL A 51 5.08 2.19 -2.17
C VAL A 51 6.32 1.30 -2.10
N ALA A 52 6.31 0.36 -1.15
CA ALA A 52 7.44 -0.51 -0.83
C ALA A 52 8.59 0.13 -0.02
N ALA A 53 8.60 1.43 0.24
CA ALA A 53 9.60 2.04 1.12
C ALA A 53 9.71 1.31 2.48
N ASP A 54 8.58 0.91 3.06
CA ASP A 54 8.56 0.19 4.34
C ASP A 54 9.21 -1.20 4.23
N GLY A 55 9.15 -1.83 3.07
CA GLY A 55 9.89 -3.06 2.80
C GLY A 55 11.40 -2.83 2.75
N HIS A 56 11.85 -1.76 2.06
CA HIS A 56 13.25 -1.37 2.01
C HIS A 56 13.84 -1.15 3.40
N PHE A 57 13.12 -0.41 4.23
CA PHE A 57 13.59 -0.04 5.57
C PHE A 57 13.18 -1.04 6.66
N GLY A 58 12.48 -2.12 6.30
CA GLY A 58 12.07 -3.16 7.26
C GLY A 58 11.14 -2.64 8.35
N LEU A 59 10.19 -1.77 8.00
CA LEU A 59 9.26 -1.14 8.93
C LEU A 59 7.94 -1.88 9.08
N SER A 60 7.73 -2.99 8.37
CA SER A 60 6.58 -3.84 8.66
C SER A 60 6.69 -4.44 10.06
N LYS A 61 5.55 -4.64 10.73
CA LYS A 61 5.51 -5.24 12.07
C LYS A 61 6.30 -6.56 12.13
N LYS A 62 6.17 -7.40 11.10
CA LYS A 62 6.91 -8.65 10.98
C LYS A 62 8.41 -8.42 10.90
N ALA A 63 8.86 -7.47 10.09
CA ALA A 63 10.27 -7.19 9.93
C ALA A 63 10.89 -6.62 11.22
N MET A 64 10.21 -5.70 11.88
CA MET A 64 10.67 -5.12 13.14
C MET A 64 10.80 -6.16 14.26
N ILE A 65 9.88 -7.12 14.35
CA ILE A 65 9.89 -8.13 15.41
C ILE A 65 10.91 -9.23 15.13
N HIS A 66 10.96 -9.75 13.90
CA HIS A 66 11.67 -11.00 13.60
C HIS A 66 13.02 -10.81 12.92
N TYR A 67 13.25 -9.67 12.25
CA TYR A 67 14.44 -9.49 11.41
C TYR A 67 15.35 -8.33 11.85
N SER A 68 14.87 -7.43 12.69
CA SER A 68 15.64 -6.25 13.12
C SER A 68 16.91 -6.55 13.93
N LYS A 69 17.05 -7.79 14.43
CA LYS A 69 18.19 -8.26 15.22
C LYS A 69 19.03 -9.34 14.52
N ASP A 70 18.74 -9.63 13.26
CA ASP A 70 19.39 -10.68 12.49
C ASP A 70 19.62 -10.18 11.06
N ASP A 71 20.84 -9.76 10.79
CA ASP A 71 21.21 -9.11 9.52
C ASP A 71 21.01 -10.01 8.32
N GLN A 72 21.30 -11.31 8.45
CA GLN A 72 21.13 -12.26 7.34
C GLN A 72 19.65 -12.47 7.04
N LYS A 73 18.83 -12.66 8.06
CA LYS A 73 17.37 -12.74 7.87
C LYS A 73 16.79 -11.45 7.34
N PHE A 74 17.30 -10.31 7.77
CA PHE A 74 16.84 -9.02 7.27
C PHE A 74 17.20 -8.83 5.79
N LYS A 75 18.44 -9.15 5.40
CA LYS A 75 18.88 -9.12 4.00
C LYS A 75 18.01 -10.04 3.13
N LYS A 76 17.82 -11.30 3.55
CA LYS A 76 16.96 -12.25 2.86
C LYS A 76 15.53 -11.76 2.75
N PHE A 77 14.95 -11.24 3.83
CA PHE A 77 13.60 -10.66 3.81
C PHE A 77 13.47 -9.58 2.73
N ARG A 78 14.44 -8.67 2.61
CA ARG A 78 14.41 -7.62 1.59
C ARG A 78 14.53 -8.18 0.18
N GLN A 79 15.45 -9.12 -0.05
CA GLN A 79 15.59 -9.79 -1.34
C GLN A 79 14.27 -10.46 -1.75
N ASP A 80 13.66 -11.26 -0.86
CA ASP A 80 12.39 -11.93 -1.10
C ASP A 80 11.25 -10.93 -1.34
N TYR A 81 11.25 -9.82 -0.60
CA TYR A 81 10.24 -8.75 -0.73
C TYR A 81 10.26 -8.10 -2.11
N PHE A 82 11.45 -7.83 -2.65
CA PHE A 82 11.60 -7.19 -3.97
C PHE A 82 11.49 -8.18 -5.12
N SER A 83 11.89 -9.43 -4.93
CA SER A 83 11.69 -10.48 -5.94
C SER A 83 10.23 -10.87 -6.10
N ASN A 84 9.41 -10.68 -5.07
CA ASN A 84 7.98 -11.01 -5.08
C ASN A 84 7.11 -9.75 -4.94
N LEU A 85 6.85 -9.07 -6.06
CA LEU A 85 6.00 -7.88 -6.11
C LEU A 85 4.59 -8.09 -5.54
N GLU A 86 4.11 -9.33 -5.46
CA GLU A 86 2.80 -9.67 -4.91
C GLU A 86 2.72 -9.41 -3.40
N SER A 87 3.81 -9.65 -2.65
CA SER A 87 3.83 -9.40 -1.20
C SER A 87 3.74 -7.91 -0.85
N ALA A 88 4.16 -7.04 -1.75
CA ALA A 88 4.06 -5.58 -1.61
C ALA A 88 2.73 -4.99 -2.11
N GLY A 89 1.85 -5.81 -2.66
CA GLY A 89 0.63 -5.33 -3.34
C GLY A 89 0.89 -4.61 -4.66
N THR A 90 2.13 -4.61 -5.11
CA THR A 90 2.61 -3.82 -6.24
C THR A 90 1.99 -4.23 -7.56
N LYS A 91 1.87 -5.54 -7.81
CA LYS A 91 1.21 -6.05 -9.02
C LYS A 91 -0.20 -5.49 -9.21
N ARG A 92 -0.91 -5.26 -8.10
CA ARG A 92 -2.27 -4.70 -8.15
C ARG A 92 -2.25 -3.21 -8.42
N LEU A 93 -1.27 -2.47 -7.88
CA LEU A 93 -1.10 -1.06 -8.20
C LEU A 93 -0.68 -0.87 -9.66
N ILE A 94 0.29 -1.65 -10.14
CA ILE A 94 0.67 -1.67 -11.56
C ILE A 94 -0.57 -1.91 -12.43
N LYS A 95 -1.34 -2.98 -12.13
CA LYS A 95 -2.56 -3.30 -12.89
C LYS A 95 -3.60 -2.18 -12.84
N LEU A 96 -3.77 -1.51 -11.72
CA LEU A 96 -4.67 -0.37 -11.59
C LEU A 96 -4.22 0.80 -12.46
N CYS A 97 -2.91 1.11 -12.48
CA CYS A 97 -2.34 2.15 -13.34
C CYS A 97 -2.49 1.80 -14.83
N GLU A 98 -2.16 0.58 -15.23
CA GLU A 98 -2.33 0.09 -16.61
C GLU A 98 -3.78 0.23 -17.11
N LEU A 99 -4.76 -0.20 -16.32
CA LEU A 99 -6.18 -0.10 -16.66
C LEU A 99 -6.64 1.35 -16.88
N ASN A 100 -5.94 2.30 -16.28
CA ASN A 100 -6.24 3.72 -16.38
C ASN A 100 -5.26 4.49 -17.26
N LYS A 101 -4.33 3.82 -17.95
CA LYS A 101 -3.30 4.42 -18.81
C LYS A 101 -2.43 5.45 -18.09
N ILE A 102 -2.11 5.19 -16.82
CA ILE A 102 -1.23 6.01 -15.99
C ILE A 102 0.12 5.31 -15.87
N ASN A 103 1.20 6.03 -16.13
CA ASN A 103 2.56 5.55 -15.88
C ASN A 103 2.81 5.48 -14.37
N LEU A 104 3.33 4.35 -13.89
CA LEU A 104 3.72 4.22 -12.50
C LEU A 104 5.23 4.39 -12.37
N CYS A 105 5.66 5.43 -11.68
CA CYS A 105 7.03 5.63 -11.26
C CYS A 105 7.15 5.29 -9.77
N ASN A 106 7.93 4.27 -9.46
CA ASN A 106 8.22 3.90 -8.08
C ASN A 106 9.72 3.72 -7.88
N PRO A 107 10.43 4.73 -7.35
CA PRO A 107 11.87 4.68 -7.17
C PRO A 107 12.35 3.49 -6.33
N TYR A 108 11.52 3.01 -5.40
CA TYR A 108 11.87 1.88 -4.55
C TYR A 108 11.85 0.51 -5.27
N PHE A 109 11.43 0.45 -6.52
CA PHE A 109 11.54 -0.77 -7.34
C PHE A 109 12.73 -0.75 -8.28
N GLU A 110 13.41 0.39 -8.39
CA GLU A 110 14.59 0.50 -9.21
C GLU A 110 15.76 -0.26 -8.58
N PRO A 111 16.41 -1.18 -9.34
CA PRO A 111 17.55 -1.94 -8.84
C PRO A 111 18.67 -1.05 -8.29
N SER A 112 18.90 0.12 -8.88
CA SER A 112 19.86 1.11 -8.42
C SER A 112 19.56 1.63 -7.03
N VAL A 113 18.29 1.93 -6.73
CA VAL A 113 17.86 2.36 -5.39
C VAL A 113 17.92 1.20 -4.39
N PHE A 114 17.55 -0.01 -4.81
CA PHE A 114 17.65 -1.18 -3.97
C PHE A 114 19.09 -1.48 -3.57
N SER A 115 20.04 -1.39 -4.52
CA SER A 115 21.47 -1.67 -4.28
C SER A 115 22.11 -0.75 -3.24
N LEU A 116 21.63 0.49 -3.10
CA LEU A 116 22.14 1.42 -2.10
C LEU A 116 21.98 0.94 -0.65
N TRP A 117 20.98 0.09 -0.42
CA TRP A 117 20.54 -0.26 0.94
C TRP A 117 20.63 -1.73 1.27
N ILE A 118 20.86 -2.62 0.30
CA ILE A 118 20.75 -4.08 0.49
C ILE A 118 21.72 -4.61 1.55
N ASP A 119 22.91 -4.03 1.64
CA ASP A 119 23.94 -4.44 2.57
C ASP A 119 23.86 -3.74 3.93
N LYS A 120 22.99 -2.75 4.09
CA LYS A 120 22.77 -2.08 5.35
C LYS A 120 21.94 -2.94 6.29
N ASN A 121 22.35 -3.02 7.57
CA ASN A 121 21.56 -3.68 8.58
C ASN A 121 20.38 -2.81 9.03
N TRP A 122 19.46 -3.40 9.80
CA TRP A 122 18.26 -2.69 10.25
C TRP A 122 18.55 -1.47 11.14
N GLN A 123 19.58 -1.58 11.98
CA GLN A 123 19.97 -0.50 12.91
C GLN A 123 20.53 0.70 12.14
N GLU A 124 21.41 0.45 11.16
CA GLU A 124 21.96 1.50 10.29
C GLU A 124 20.88 2.29 9.56
N LEU A 125 19.81 1.60 9.14
CA LEU A 125 18.71 2.24 8.43
C LEU A 125 17.76 3.02 9.33
N ASN A 126 17.59 2.58 10.60
CA ASN A 126 16.46 3.01 11.42
C ASN A 126 16.81 3.52 12.82
N LYS A 127 18.08 3.69 13.19
CA LYS A 127 18.45 4.25 14.50
C LYS A 127 19.16 5.58 14.36
N PRO A 128 18.85 6.52 15.25
CA PRO A 128 17.91 6.45 16.40
C PRO A 128 16.43 6.48 16.01
N ARG A 129 16.05 6.92 14.81
CA ARG A 129 14.66 7.06 14.34
C ARG A 129 14.43 6.23 13.08
N GLN A 130 13.19 5.84 12.83
CA GLN A 130 12.82 5.16 11.59
C GLN A 130 13.25 5.95 10.35
N LYS A 131 13.87 5.26 9.38
CA LYS A 131 14.43 5.84 8.16
C LYS A 131 15.52 6.90 8.43
N GLU A 132 16.25 6.76 9.54
CA GLU A 132 17.31 7.69 9.93
C GLU A 132 18.34 7.91 8.83
N VAL A 133 18.64 6.87 8.07
CA VAL A 133 19.57 6.96 6.95
C VAL A 133 19.14 8.03 5.92
N ILE A 134 17.84 8.19 5.65
CA ILE A 134 17.34 9.23 4.75
C ILE A 134 17.58 10.61 5.34
N ARG A 135 17.36 10.79 6.65
CA ARG A 135 17.57 12.07 7.34
C ARG A 135 19.03 12.49 7.35
N LYS A 136 19.95 11.54 7.39
CA LYS A 136 21.39 11.82 7.28
C LYS A 136 21.77 12.42 5.93
N TYR A 137 21.11 12.02 4.85
CA TYR A 137 21.32 12.59 3.51
C TYR A 137 20.52 13.87 3.24
N TYR A 138 19.39 14.03 3.94
CA TYR A 138 18.45 15.14 3.77
C TYR A 138 18.10 15.72 5.14
N PRO A 139 19.04 16.43 5.80
CA PRO A 139 18.84 16.97 7.16
C PRO A 139 17.67 17.96 7.25
N GLU A 140 17.35 18.63 6.14
CA GLU A 140 16.19 19.51 6.04
C GLU A 140 14.84 18.84 6.34
N LEU A 141 14.79 17.52 6.28
CA LEU A 141 13.60 16.77 6.70
C LEU A 141 13.31 16.88 8.20
N ASP A 142 14.27 17.26 9.01
CA ASP A 142 14.07 17.45 10.44
C ASP A 142 13.32 18.73 10.77
N ASP A 143 13.35 19.71 9.88
CA ASP A 143 12.58 20.96 9.98
C ASP A 143 11.10 20.75 9.64
N LEU A 144 10.78 19.66 8.97
CA LEU A 144 9.40 19.32 8.60
C LEU A 144 8.67 18.67 9.78
N LYS A 145 7.47 19.16 10.08
CA LYS A 145 6.57 18.53 11.07
C LYS A 145 5.99 17.22 10.51
N ILE A 146 6.87 16.22 10.34
CA ILE A 146 6.46 14.92 9.82
C ILE A 146 5.68 14.17 10.90
N LYS A 147 4.44 13.81 10.60
CA LYS A 147 3.63 12.97 11.48
C LYS A 147 4.28 11.58 11.64
N PRO A 148 4.12 10.93 12.81
CA PRO A 148 4.53 9.55 12.99
C PRO A 148 3.94 8.64 11.91
N HIS A 149 4.70 7.61 11.53
CA HIS A 149 4.23 6.64 10.53
C HIS A 149 2.94 5.96 11.00
N THR A 150 1.90 6.04 10.18
CA THR A 150 0.64 5.33 10.36
C THR A 150 0.30 4.54 9.11
N ASN A 151 -0.33 3.38 9.30
CA ASN A 151 -0.82 2.62 8.15
C ASN A 151 -1.88 3.43 7.40
N LEU A 152 -1.80 3.46 6.08
CA LEU A 152 -2.73 4.18 5.20
C LEU A 152 -4.21 3.83 5.50
N GLN A 153 -4.48 2.57 5.84
CA GLN A 153 -5.84 2.11 6.13
C GLN A 153 -6.39 2.62 7.47
N LEU A 154 -5.50 2.85 8.46
CA LEU A 154 -5.87 3.15 9.86
C LEU A 154 -5.60 4.59 10.25
N GLY A 155 -4.98 5.38 9.38
CA GLY A 155 -4.67 6.79 9.63
C GLY A 155 -5.91 7.67 9.67
N ASP A 156 -5.69 8.98 9.60
CA ASP A 156 -6.74 10.03 9.74
C ASP A 156 -7.96 9.80 8.84
N SER A 157 -7.76 9.21 7.66
CA SER A 157 -8.83 8.92 6.69
C SER A 157 -9.75 7.76 7.09
N LYS A 158 -9.34 6.89 8.03
CA LYS A 158 -10.08 5.71 8.50
C LYS A 158 -10.64 4.84 7.36
N ILE A 159 -9.89 4.69 6.26
CA ILE A 159 -10.34 4.02 5.03
C ILE A 159 -10.88 2.62 5.31
N ALA A 160 -10.18 1.81 6.11
CA ALA A 160 -10.61 0.46 6.44
C ALA A 160 -12.01 0.43 7.07
N HIS A 161 -12.30 1.40 7.94
CA HIS A 161 -13.59 1.51 8.61
C HIS A 161 -14.69 2.00 7.65
N ARG A 162 -14.42 3.07 6.89
CA ARG A 162 -15.37 3.64 5.93
C ARG A 162 -15.75 2.63 4.86
N VAL A 163 -14.77 2.01 4.21
CA VAL A 163 -14.98 1.00 3.17
C VAL A 163 -15.69 -0.24 3.73
N GLY A 164 -15.25 -0.73 4.88
CA GLY A 164 -15.88 -1.89 5.53
C GLY A 164 -17.35 -1.64 5.86
N ASN A 165 -17.66 -0.51 6.48
CA ASN A 165 -19.03 -0.16 6.85
C ASN A 165 -19.94 0.05 5.64
N ALA A 166 -19.46 0.74 4.59
CA ALA A 166 -20.23 0.95 3.37
C ALA A 166 -20.64 -0.37 2.73
N VAL A 167 -19.68 -1.31 2.62
CA VAL A 167 -19.94 -2.62 2.03
C VAL A 167 -20.89 -3.46 2.90
N ILE A 168 -20.70 -3.49 4.22
CA ILE A 168 -21.57 -4.23 5.15
C ILE A 168 -22.99 -3.67 5.10
N SER A 169 -23.14 -2.37 5.17
CA SER A 169 -24.44 -1.68 5.14
C SER A 169 -25.18 -1.92 3.82
N LYS A 170 -24.48 -1.81 2.67
CA LYS A 170 -25.09 -2.03 1.35
C LYS A 170 -25.72 -3.42 1.20
N TYR A 171 -25.04 -4.45 1.71
CA TYR A 171 -25.53 -5.81 1.59
C TYR A 171 -26.35 -6.27 2.81
N LYS A 172 -26.62 -5.36 3.74
CA LYS A 172 -27.48 -5.59 4.94
C LYS A 172 -27.08 -6.85 5.71
N LEU A 173 -25.78 -7.15 5.80
CA LEU A 173 -25.28 -8.30 6.51
C LEU A 173 -24.93 -7.92 7.94
N ASN A 174 -25.39 -8.71 8.91
CA ASN A 174 -24.96 -8.57 10.31
C ASN A 174 -23.54 -9.18 10.46
N ALA A 175 -22.53 -8.51 9.86
CA ALA A 175 -21.16 -9.01 9.80
C ALA A 175 -20.21 -8.03 10.51
N LYS A 176 -19.33 -8.59 11.34
CA LYS A 176 -18.26 -7.82 12.00
C LYS A 176 -17.10 -7.47 11.05
N SER A 177 -17.06 -8.08 9.85
CA SER A 177 -15.97 -7.91 8.88
C SER A 177 -16.48 -8.01 7.45
N PRO A 178 -15.98 -7.19 6.51
CA PRO A 178 -16.37 -7.22 5.10
C PRO A 178 -15.76 -8.40 4.31
N ILE A 179 -14.88 -9.21 4.89
CA ILE A 179 -14.12 -10.25 4.17
C ILE A 179 -15.06 -11.25 3.47
N GLY A 180 -16.12 -11.69 4.14
CA GLY A 180 -17.11 -12.59 3.55
C GLY A 180 -17.80 -11.98 2.32
N ILE A 181 -18.05 -10.67 2.34
CA ILE A 181 -18.66 -9.94 1.23
C ILE A 181 -17.67 -9.83 0.07
N TYR A 182 -16.42 -9.48 0.34
CA TYR A 182 -15.37 -9.42 -0.69
C TYR A 182 -15.21 -10.75 -1.43
N ASN A 183 -15.24 -11.86 -0.69
CA ASN A 183 -15.17 -13.19 -1.28
C ASN A 183 -16.39 -13.50 -2.18
N ARG A 184 -17.60 -13.07 -1.79
CA ARG A 184 -18.82 -13.24 -2.61
C ARG A 184 -18.78 -12.36 -3.87
N ILE A 185 -18.29 -11.13 -3.77
CA ILE A 185 -18.03 -10.27 -4.93
C ILE A 185 -17.04 -10.92 -5.89
N ALA A 186 -15.95 -11.48 -5.37
CA ALA A 186 -14.94 -12.16 -6.17
C ALA A 186 -15.49 -13.41 -6.90
N LYS A 187 -16.47 -14.10 -6.31
CA LYS A 187 -17.17 -15.24 -6.90
C LYS A 187 -18.33 -14.85 -7.83
N GLY A 188 -18.58 -13.55 -8.02
CA GLY A 188 -19.70 -13.08 -8.85
C GLY A 188 -21.09 -13.19 -8.21
N ILE A 189 -21.17 -13.53 -6.92
CA ILE A 189 -22.47 -13.68 -6.22
C ILE A 189 -23.13 -12.31 -6.02
N TYR A 190 -22.33 -11.26 -5.86
CA TYR A 190 -22.81 -9.88 -5.83
C TYR A 190 -22.31 -9.17 -7.10
N ALA A 191 -23.14 -9.17 -8.11
CA ALA A 191 -22.89 -8.53 -9.38
C ALA A 191 -22.90 -6.99 -9.27
#